data_ff80f8101582e20ac327d5ebc6305026
#
_entry.id   ff80f8101582e20ac327d5ebc6305026
#
_cell.length_a   1.000
_cell.length_b   1.000
_cell.length_c   1.000
_cell.angle_alpha   90.00
_cell.angle_beta   90.00
_cell.angle_gamma   90.00
#
_symmetry.space_group_name_H-M   'P 1'
#
loop_
_entity.id
_entity.type
_entity.pdbx_description
1 polymer ?
#
loop_
_entity_poly.entity_id
_entity_poly.type
_entity_poly.pdbx_seq_one_letter_code
_entity_poly.pdbx_strand_id
1 'polypeptide(L)'
;MIFVDSNVVLDIWDRDPVWYAWSISQLQRQSLLHELVIDPIVYSEISVSYSDPHTLDKRLEELQLMVQSIPLRAAFLAGKAYQQYRRRGGTKSNVLPDFFIGAHAAVLGCSLLTRDTRYYAAYFPTVPLIAP
;
A
#
# COMPACT_ATOMS: atom_id res chain seq x y z
N MET A 1 -6.78 2.55 12.04
CA MET A 1 -6.12 1.67 11.04
C MET A 1 -5.56 2.51 9.91
N ILE A 2 -4.32 2.28 9.56
CA ILE A 2 -3.63 2.92 8.44
C ILE A 2 -3.16 1.82 7.49
N PHE A 3 -3.52 1.93 6.23
CA PHE A 3 -3.02 1.04 5.18
C PHE A 3 -1.67 1.56 4.70
N VAL A 4 -0.67 0.69 4.61
CA VAL A 4 0.71 1.07 4.25
C VAL A 4 1.04 0.52 2.87
N ASP A 5 1.43 1.41 1.96
CA ASP A 5 1.85 1.04 0.61
C ASP A 5 3.24 0.40 0.63
N SER A 6 3.51 -0.46 -0.34
CA SER A 6 4.78 -1.16 -0.46
C SER A 6 5.98 -0.23 -0.57
N ASN A 7 5.83 0.93 -1.23
CA ASN A 7 6.94 1.87 -1.39
C ASN A 7 7.48 2.37 -0.04
N VAL A 8 6.62 2.56 0.96
CA VAL A 8 7.03 2.99 2.30
C VAL A 8 7.84 1.90 2.99
N VAL A 9 7.39 0.65 2.91
CA VAL A 9 8.09 -0.48 3.51
C VAL A 9 9.47 -0.69 2.85
N LEU A 10 9.50 -0.65 1.53
CA LEU A 10 10.74 -0.82 0.76
C LEU A 10 11.74 0.31 1.02
N ASP A 11 11.27 1.56 1.12
CA ASP A 11 12.13 2.70 1.47
C ASP A 11 12.87 2.45 2.78
N ILE A 12 12.17 1.88 3.76
CA ILE A 12 12.75 1.60 5.08
C ILE A 12 13.75 0.44 5.01
N TRP A 13 13.35 -0.66 4.38
CA TRP A 13 14.20 -1.86 4.34
C TRP A 13 15.42 -1.70 3.45
N ASP A 14 15.29 -0.97 2.34
CA ASP A 14 16.39 -0.72 1.41
C ASP A 14 17.21 0.52 1.79
N ARG A 15 16.82 1.22 2.84
CA ARG A 15 17.43 2.49 3.27
C ARG A 15 17.56 3.46 2.11
N ASP A 16 16.43 3.72 1.43
CA ASP A 16 16.39 4.61 0.28
C ASP A 16 17.04 5.96 0.62
N PRO A 17 18.02 6.44 -0.18
CA PRO A 17 18.75 7.65 0.15
C PRO A 17 17.90 8.92 0.13
N VAL A 18 16.77 8.90 -0.56
CA VAL A 18 15.87 10.06 -0.64
C VAL A 18 14.72 9.94 0.37
N TRP A 19 14.12 8.75 0.48
CA TRP A 19 12.83 8.59 1.17
C TRP A 19 12.89 7.89 2.52
N TYR A 20 14.03 7.29 2.89
CA TYR A 20 14.13 6.54 4.15
C TYR A 20 13.66 7.37 5.36
N ALA A 21 14.18 8.59 5.49
CA ALA A 21 13.90 9.43 6.66
C ALA A 21 12.40 9.76 6.76
N TRP A 22 11.78 10.09 5.63
CA TRP A 22 10.35 10.40 5.61
C TRP A 22 9.52 9.15 5.92
N SER A 23 9.79 8.05 5.25
CA SER A 23 9.02 6.82 5.38
C SER A 23 9.10 6.23 6.79
N ILE A 24 10.29 6.16 7.38
CA ILE A 24 10.43 5.66 8.75
C ILE A 24 9.76 6.58 9.78
N SER A 25 9.88 7.89 9.61
CA SER A 25 9.26 8.88 10.48
C SER A 25 7.74 8.76 10.46
N GLN A 26 7.14 8.63 9.27
CA GLN A 26 5.70 8.48 9.14
C GLN A 26 5.21 7.16 9.70
N LEU A 27 5.90 6.07 9.42
CA LEU A 27 5.51 4.76 9.95
C LEU A 27 5.52 4.76 11.47
N GLN A 28 6.58 5.28 12.08
CA GLN A 28 6.70 5.38 13.54
C GLN A 28 5.60 6.25 14.14
N ARG A 29 5.35 7.41 13.53
CA ARG A 29 4.31 8.33 14.00
C ARG A 29 2.92 7.69 13.96
N GLN A 30 2.58 7.04 12.86
CA GLN A 30 1.28 6.43 12.69
C GLN A 30 1.10 5.21 13.61
N SER A 31 2.17 4.45 13.86
CA SER A 31 2.11 3.28 14.74
C SER A 31 1.79 3.61 16.20
N LEU A 32 2.03 4.84 16.64
CA LEU A 32 1.72 5.26 17.98
C LEU A 32 0.21 5.37 18.24
N LEU A 33 -0.57 5.63 17.19
CA LEU A 33 -2.00 5.94 17.31
C LEU A 33 -2.90 4.95 16.58
N HIS A 34 -2.35 4.16 15.67
CA HIS A 34 -3.15 3.31 14.76
C HIS A 34 -2.53 1.95 14.57
N GLU A 35 -3.37 0.97 14.26
CA GLU A 35 -2.90 -0.29 13.69
C GLU A 35 -2.44 -0.04 12.26
N LEU A 36 -1.32 -0.64 11.89
CA LEU A 36 -0.75 -0.58 10.55
C LEU A 36 -1.06 -1.88 9.82
N VAL A 37 -1.63 -1.78 8.63
CA VAL A 37 -2.02 -2.96 7.86
C VAL A 37 -1.47 -2.91 6.44
N ILE A 38 -1.21 -4.07 5.91
CA ILE A 38 -0.94 -4.33 4.49
C ILE A 38 -1.86 -5.45 4.03
N ASP A 39 -1.85 -5.75 2.74
CA ASP A 39 -2.60 -6.87 2.19
C ASP A 39 -1.71 -7.83 1.41
N PRO A 40 -2.24 -8.94 0.86
CA PRO A 40 -1.44 -9.87 0.06
C PRO A 40 -0.77 -9.25 -1.17
N ILE A 41 -1.31 -8.18 -1.73
CA ILE A 41 -0.67 -7.48 -2.86
C ILE A 41 0.61 -6.79 -2.40
N VAL A 42 0.53 -5.99 -1.33
CA VAL A 42 1.72 -5.37 -0.74
C VAL A 42 2.71 -6.45 -0.29
N TYR A 43 2.22 -7.50 0.35
CA TYR A 43 3.05 -8.62 0.79
C TYR A 43 3.83 -9.21 -0.39
N SER A 44 3.16 -9.43 -1.53
CA SER A 44 3.82 -9.97 -2.72
C SER A 44 4.90 -9.04 -3.27
N GLU A 45 4.64 -7.74 -3.27
CA GLU A 45 5.60 -6.75 -3.77
C GLU A 45 6.86 -6.67 -2.90
N ILE A 46 6.70 -6.74 -1.57
CA ILE A 46 7.83 -6.66 -0.64
C ILE A 46 8.55 -8.02 -0.49
N SER A 47 7.94 -9.12 -0.93
CA SER A 47 8.53 -10.45 -0.82
C SER A 47 9.63 -10.73 -1.83
N VAL A 48 9.75 -9.92 -2.88
CA VAL A 48 10.64 -10.17 -4.03
C VAL A 48 12.09 -10.39 -3.61
N SER A 49 12.56 -9.69 -2.56
CA SER A 49 13.94 -9.78 -2.09
C SER A 49 14.16 -10.86 -1.02
N TYR A 50 13.13 -11.64 -0.67
CA TYR A 50 13.22 -12.64 0.39
C TYR A 50 13.13 -14.04 -0.16
N SER A 51 13.93 -14.97 0.40
CA SER A 51 13.98 -16.37 -0.04
C SER A 51 13.00 -17.26 0.71
N ASP A 52 12.49 -16.82 1.86
CA ASP A 52 11.52 -17.60 2.64
C ASP A 52 10.53 -16.69 3.37
N PRO A 53 9.28 -17.17 3.56
CA PRO A 53 8.25 -16.36 4.20
C PRO A 53 8.49 -16.13 5.69
N HIS A 54 9.20 -17.01 6.36
CA HIS A 54 9.44 -16.88 7.80
C HIS A 54 10.27 -15.63 8.12
N THR A 55 11.33 -15.38 7.34
CA THR A 55 12.18 -14.19 7.49
C THR A 55 11.37 -12.92 7.21
N LEU A 56 10.55 -12.95 6.14
CA LEU A 56 9.68 -11.83 5.79
C LEU A 56 8.69 -11.53 6.92
N ASP A 57 8.03 -12.55 7.45
CA ASP A 57 7.03 -12.39 8.50
C ASP A 57 7.63 -11.77 9.77
N LYS A 58 8.86 -12.15 10.12
CA LYS A 58 9.59 -11.53 11.23
C LYS A 58 9.86 -10.04 11.00
N ARG A 59 10.23 -9.67 9.78
CA ARG A 59 10.45 -8.26 9.42
C ARG A 59 9.17 -7.46 9.52
N LEU A 60 8.03 -8.04 9.14
CA LEU A 60 6.73 -7.40 9.27
C LEU A 60 6.37 -7.17 10.75
N GLU A 61 6.63 -8.14 11.60
CA GLU A 61 6.42 -8.00 13.05
C GLU A 61 7.24 -6.85 13.64
N GLU A 62 8.50 -6.70 13.22
CA GLU A 62 9.36 -5.61 13.67
C GLU A 62 8.78 -4.23 13.34
N LEU A 63 8.11 -4.11 12.21
CA LEU A 63 7.44 -2.88 11.80
C LEU A 63 5.99 -2.79 12.31
N GLN A 64 5.53 -3.79 13.05
CA GLN A 64 4.15 -3.87 13.56
C GLN A 64 3.09 -3.85 12.44
N LEU A 65 3.42 -4.41 11.29
CA LEU A 65 2.53 -4.51 10.15
C LEU A 65 1.73 -5.81 10.20
N MET A 66 0.41 -5.69 10.11
CA MET A 66 -0.51 -6.84 10.06
C MET A 66 -1.01 -7.04 8.63
N VAL A 67 -1.17 -8.30 8.22
CA VAL A 67 -1.67 -8.63 6.89
C VAL A 67 -3.19 -8.83 6.97
N GLN A 68 -3.93 -8.06 6.17
CA GLN A 68 -5.38 -8.18 6.03
C GLN A 68 -5.71 -8.87 4.71
N SER A 69 -6.62 -9.83 4.72
CA SER A 69 -7.10 -10.44 3.48
C SER A 69 -7.91 -9.42 2.66
N ILE A 70 -7.86 -9.57 1.33
CA ILE A 70 -8.55 -8.66 0.42
C ILE A 70 -10.03 -9.03 0.33
N PRO A 71 -10.96 -8.14 0.71
CA PRO A 71 -12.38 -8.42 0.52
C PRO A 71 -12.74 -8.48 -0.97
N LEU A 72 -13.70 -9.30 -1.34
CA LEU A 72 -14.15 -9.38 -2.74
C LEU A 72 -14.65 -8.03 -3.25
N ARG A 73 -15.27 -7.21 -2.40
CA ARG A 73 -15.70 -5.86 -2.77
C ARG A 73 -14.53 -4.96 -3.17
N ALA A 74 -13.39 -5.10 -2.50
CA ALA A 74 -12.19 -4.37 -2.89
C ALA A 74 -11.66 -4.84 -4.24
N ALA A 75 -11.67 -6.14 -4.49
CA ALA A 75 -11.28 -6.67 -5.80
C ALA A 75 -12.19 -6.17 -6.92
N PHE A 76 -13.51 -6.14 -6.67
CA PHE A 76 -14.48 -5.61 -7.64
C PHE A 76 -14.21 -4.11 -7.91
N LEU A 77 -14.03 -3.32 -6.87
CA LEU A 77 -13.76 -1.88 -7.00
C LEU A 77 -12.44 -1.64 -7.75
N ALA A 78 -11.40 -2.43 -7.48
CA ALA A 78 -10.13 -2.35 -8.20
C ALA A 78 -10.33 -2.60 -9.70
N GLY A 79 -11.13 -3.60 -10.07
CA GLY A 79 -11.44 -3.89 -11.45
C GLY A 79 -12.18 -2.73 -12.14
N LYS A 80 -13.11 -2.11 -11.44
CA LYS A 80 -13.85 -0.95 -11.96
C LYS A 80 -12.95 0.28 -12.14
N ALA A 81 -12.07 0.54 -11.21
CA ALA A 81 -11.11 1.63 -11.32
C ALA A 81 -10.14 1.40 -12.49
N TYR A 82 -9.67 0.16 -12.66
CA TYR A 82 -8.82 -0.22 -13.79
C TYR A 82 -9.55 -0.02 -15.12
N GLN A 83 -10.84 -0.38 -15.20
CA GLN A 83 -11.64 -0.15 -16.40
C GLN A 83 -11.73 1.34 -16.74
N GLN A 84 -11.96 2.20 -15.75
CA GLN A 84 -11.96 3.65 -15.94
C GLN A 84 -10.61 4.16 -16.43
N TYR A 85 -9.52 3.67 -15.86
CA TYR A 85 -8.17 4.01 -16.28
C TYR A 85 -7.96 3.70 -17.76
N ARG A 86 -8.37 2.51 -18.21
CA ARG A 86 -8.27 2.09 -19.61
C ARG A 86 -9.14 2.96 -20.52
N ARG A 87 -10.34 3.27 -20.11
CA ARG A 87 -11.28 4.13 -20.88
C ARG A 87 -10.76 5.55 -21.03
N ARG A 88 -9.97 6.05 -20.06
CA ARG A 88 -9.34 7.36 -20.13
C ARG A 88 -8.04 7.38 -20.92
N GLY A 89 -7.73 6.30 -21.63
CA GLY A 89 -6.54 6.19 -22.46
C GLY A 89 -5.31 5.62 -21.75
N GLY A 90 -5.47 5.08 -20.55
CA GLY A 90 -4.38 4.44 -19.84
C GLY A 90 -3.86 3.21 -20.57
N THR A 91 -2.53 3.10 -20.70
CA THR A 91 -1.88 2.04 -21.49
C THR A 91 -1.01 1.11 -20.67
N LYS A 92 -0.71 1.46 -19.42
CA LYS A 92 0.14 0.63 -18.55
C LYS A 92 -0.62 -0.61 -18.11
N SER A 93 0.04 -1.77 -18.17
CA SER A 93 -0.54 -3.05 -17.74
C SER A 93 -0.22 -3.39 -16.29
N ASN A 94 0.77 -2.72 -15.68
CA ASN A 94 1.29 -3.03 -14.35
C ASN A 94 0.72 -2.14 -13.24
N VAL A 95 -0.41 -1.48 -13.47
CA VAL A 95 -1.02 -0.57 -12.48
C VAL A 95 -2.11 -1.23 -11.64
N LEU A 96 -2.58 -2.42 -12.02
CA LEU A 96 -3.65 -3.11 -11.28
C LEU A 96 -3.32 -3.35 -9.80
N PRO A 97 -2.07 -3.68 -9.41
CA PRO A 97 -1.72 -3.76 -7.98
C PRO A 97 -2.01 -2.47 -7.20
N ASP A 98 -1.73 -1.31 -7.76
CA ASP A 98 -2.02 -0.02 -7.12
C ASP A 98 -3.52 0.17 -6.95
N PHE A 99 -4.31 -0.25 -7.92
CA PHE A 99 -5.77 -0.18 -7.82
C PHE A 99 -6.32 -1.13 -6.75
N PHE A 100 -5.73 -2.31 -6.55
CA PHE A 100 -6.08 -3.17 -5.42
C PHE A 100 -5.81 -2.49 -4.08
N ILE A 101 -4.67 -1.85 -3.96
CA ILE A 101 -4.26 -1.17 -2.71
C ILE A 101 -5.25 -0.02 -2.40
N GLY A 102 -5.52 0.82 -3.39
CA GLY A 102 -6.46 1.93 -3.23
C GLY A 102 -7.88 1.47 -2.92
N ALA A 103 -8.36 0.45 -3.62
CA ALA A 103 -9.68 -0.12 -3.40
C ALA A 103 -9.80 -0.73 -2.00
N HIS A 104 -8.76 -1.43 -1.55
CA HIS A 104 -8.75 -2.06 -0.23
C HIS A 104 -8.83 -0.98 0.88
N ALA A 105 -8.03 0.07 0.77
CA ALA A 105 -8.09 1.19 1.71
C ALA A 105 -9.47 1.84 1.70
N ALA A 106 -10.08 2.02 0.52
CA ALA A 106 -11.42 2.60 0.39
C ALA A 106 -12.48 1.74 1.10
N VAL A 107 -12.45 0.43 0.89
CA VAL A 107 -13.41 -0.51 1.49
C VAL A 107 -13.23 -0.59 3.00
N LEU A 108 -12.00 -0.55 3.50
CA LEU A 108 -11.72 -0.51 4.94
C LEU A 108 -12.08 0.85 5.56
N GLY A 109 -12.25 1.89 4.76
CA GLY A 109 -12.51 3.24 5.27
C GLY A 109 -11.33 3.82 6.02
N CYS A 110 -10.10 3.50 5.64
CA CYS A 110 -8.90 3.97 6.32
C CYS A 110 -8.03 4.86 5.42
N SER A 111 -7.10 5.58 6.03
CA SER A 111 -6.10 6.36 5.30
C SER A 111 -5.04 5.45 4.71
N LEU A 112 -4.41 5.89 3.64
CA LEU A 112 -3.32 5.21 2.95
C LEU A 112 -2.04 6.02 3.12
N LEU A 113 -1.02 5.38 3.70
CA LEU A 113 0.33 5.94 3.81
C LEU A 113 1.13 5.53 2.58
N THR A 114 1.47 6.50 1.75
CA THR A 114 2.16 6.29 0.48
C THR A 114 2.98 7.52 0.09
N ARG A 115 4.05 7.33 -0.67
CA ARG A 115 4.75 8.45 -1.29
C ARG A 115 4.39 8.67 -2.76
N ASP A 116 3.55 7.82 -3.32
CA ASP A 116 3.07 7.94 -4.71
C ASP A 116 1.55 8.15 -4.72
N THR A 117 1.11 9.35 -5.12
CA THR A 117 -0.30 9.72 -5.07
C THR A 117 -1.02 9.65 -6.41
N ARG A 118 -0.32 9.34 -7.51
CA ARG A 118 -0.83 9.51 -8.87
C ARG A 118 -2.18 8.85 -9.12
N TYR A 119 -2.30 7.55 -8.84
CA TYR A 119 -3.53 6.81 -9.11
C TYR A 119 -4.53 6.92 -7.97
N TYR A 120 -4.05 7.01 -6.74
CA TYR A 120 -4.93 7.04 -5.57
C TYR A 120 -5.78 8.31 -5.53
N ALA A 121 -5.19 9.46 -5.79
CA ALA A 121 -5.93 10.72 -5.83
C ALA A 121 -6.96 10.74 -6.97
N ALA A 122 -6.62 10.16 -8.12
CA ALA A 122 -7.49 10.19 -9.29
C ALA A 122 -8.65 9.19 -9.21
N TYR A 123 -8.40 7.98 -8.69
CA TYR A 123 -9.35 6.87 -8.77
C TYR A 123 -9.98 6.49 -7.43
N PHE A 124 -9.42 6.93 -6.32
CA PHE A 124 -9.92 6.66 -4.97
C PHE A 124 -9.99 7.94 -4.15
N PRO A 125 -10.79 8.93 -4.62
CA PRO A 125 -10.79 10.28 -4.00
C PRO A 125 -11.33 10.28 -2.56
N THR A 126 -12.02 9.23 -2.14
CA THR A 126 -12.53 9.11 -0.75
C THR A 126 -11.47 8.63 0.23
N VAL A 127 -10.31 8.13 -0.25
CA VAL A 127 -9.24 7.63 0.62
C VAL A 127 -8.35 8.79 1.02
N PRO A 128 -8.27 9.13 2.32
CA PRO A 128 -7.31 10.15 2.77
C PRO A 128 -5.89 9.63 2.57
N LEU A 129 -5.02 10.46 2.00
CA LEU A 129 -3.63 10.10 1.74
C LEU A 129 -2.71 10.76 2.78
N ILE A 130 -1.81 9.97 3.35
CA ILE A 130 -0.68 10.46 4.15
C ILE A 130 0.54 10.37 3.22
N ALA A 131 0.94 11.52 2.70
CA ALA A 131 1.94 11.60 1.63
C ALA A 131 2.85 12.82 1.85
N PRO A 132 4.06 12.82 1.25
CA PRO A 132 4.98 13.95 1.35
C PRO A 132 4.50 15.19 0.62
#